data_11d0b4c1b87a9960a582c391db4ff8ba
#
_entry.id   11d0b4c1b87a9960a582c391db4ff8ba
#
_cell.length_a   1.000
_cell.length_b   1.000
_cell.length_c   1.000
_cell.angle_alpha   90.00
_cell.angle_beta   90.00
_cell.angle_gamma   90.00
#
_symmetry.space_group_name_H-M   'P 1'
#
loop_
_entity.id
_entity.type
_entity.pdbx_description
1 polymer ?
#
loop_
_entity_poly.entity_id
_entity_poly.type
_entity_poly.pdbx_seq_one_letter_code
_entity_poly.pdbx_strand_id
1 'polypeptide(L)'
;MEIEEVTGRIAENLEHLKRYTATPGDGCTRLPFTKEAREAAEYLKSLMTEAGLEVREDAAGNVIGVMKGEDPALPCVMMGSHYDSVVNGGDFDGIAGAVCAIEVARQLKEKGVTPKRNFVAVGFCDEEGMRFGTGYFGSGAMLGNRDVEYCKKFKDTDGVSIYDAMKSYGLDPEKITDAKWPEGSIGHFLEAHIEQGPVLDAENIEIGLVDCIVGIQRYMVTVHGRADHAGTTPMDMRLDAVDAATKVISKIADWAREKADGTVSTVGYINTVPGGMNIVAEECQF
;
A
#
# COMPACT_ATOMS: atom_id res chain seq x y z
N MET A 1 -32.57 -3.80 -5.40
CA MET A 1 -31.36 -3.92 -6.21
C MET A 1 -30.83 -5.32 -5.99
N GLU A 2 -30.62 -6.05 -7.04
CA GLU A 2 -30.12 -7.41 -6.94
C GLU A 2 -28.60 -7.38 -6.68
N ILE A 3 -28.09 -8.32 -5.90
CA ILE A 3 -26.65 -8.42 -5.57
C ILE A 3 -25.81 -8.48 -6.86
N GLU A 4 -26.29 -9.14 -7.89
CA GLU A 4 -25.63 -9.25 -9.19
C GLU A 4 -25.39 -7.89 -9.86
N GLU A 5 -26.30 -6.93 -9.74
CA GLU A 5 -26.15 -5.60 -10.29
C GLU A 5 -25.04 -4.82 -9.59
N VAL A 6 -24.99 -4.88 -8.26
CA VAL A 6 -23.96 -4.24 -7.43
C VAL A 6 -22.58 -4.83 -7.73
N THR A 7 -22.49 -6.17 -7.77
CA THR A 7 -21.25 -6.89 -8.08
C THR A 7 -20.77 -6.57 -9.48
N GLY A 8 -21.68 -6.49 -10.46
CA GLY A 8 -21.38 -6.11 -11.82
C GLY A 8 -20.74 -4.73 -11.92
N ARG A 9 -21.32 -3.71 -11.25
CA ARG A 9 -20.77 -2.35 -11.24
C ARG A 9 -19.39 -2.28 -10.58
N ILE A 10 -19.18 -2.97 -9.47
CA ILE A 10 -17.86 -3.04 -8.82
C ILE A 10 -16.85 -3.66 -9.77
N ALA A 11 -17.18 -4.79 -10.39
CA ALA A 11 -16.29 -5.49 -11.34
C ALA A 11 -15.95 -4.63 -12.55
N GLU A 12 -16.93 -3.94 -13.16
CA GLU A 12 -16.70 -3.04 -14.28
C GLU A 12 -15.77 -1.88 -13.92
N ASN A 13 -15.95 -1.27 -12.75
CA ASN A 13 -15.11 -0.18 -12.28
C ASN A 13 -13.67 -0.63 -12.00
N LEU A 14 -13.49 -1.80 -11.41
CA LEU A 14 -12.16 -2.38 -11.18
C LEU A 14 -11.46 -2.74 -12.48
N GLU A 15 -12.18 -3.34 -13.44
CA GLU A 15 -11.63 -3.63 -14.78
C GLU A 15 -11.26 -2.36 -15.56
N HIS A 16 -12.00 -1.26 -15.34
CA HIS A 16 -11.63 0.03 -15.90
C HIS A 16 -10.35 0.58 -15.26
N LEU A 17 -10.27 0.56 -13.93
CA LEU A 17 -9.12 1.07 -13.16
C LEU A 17 -7.81 0.30 -13.43
N LYS A 18 -7.92 -0.98 -13.77
CA LYS A 18 -6.80 -1.83 -14.18
C LYS A 18 -6.03 -1.28 -15.38
N ARG A 19 -6.67 -0.48 -16.25
CA ARG A 19 -6.04 0.12 -17.42
C ARG A 19 -5.01 1.20 -17.07
N TYR A 20 -5.11 1.80 -15.89
CA TYR A 20 -4.21 2.84 -15.42
C TYR A 20 -2.99 2.23 -14.73
N THR A 21 -2.10 1.67 -15.54
CA THR A 21 -0.86 1.01 -15.11
C THR A 21 0.30 1.36 -16.04
N ALA A 22 1.50 1.51 -15.50
CA ALA A 22 2.73 1.70 -16.26
C ALA A 22 3.24 0.38 -16.88
N THR A 23 2.70 -0.78 -16.46
CA THR A 23 3.12 -2.13 -16.92
C THR A 23 1.92 -2.92 -17.47
N PRO A 24 1.32 -2.50 -18.59
CA PRO A 24 0.17 -3.21 -19.18
C PRO A 24 0.51 -4.67 -19.50
N GLY A 25 -0.28 -5.60 -18.95
CA GLY A 25 -0.08 -7.05 -19.16
C GLY A 25 0.84 -7.71 -18.13
N ASP A 26 1.46 -6.94 -17.24
CA ASP A 26 2.36 -7.43 -16.19
C ASP A 26 1.97 -6.88 -14.81
N GLY A 27 0.69 -6.99 -14.46
CA GLY A 27 0.12 -6.47 -13.22
C GLY A 27 -0.11 -4.96 -13.22
N CYS A 28 -0.45 -4.45 -12.04
CA CYS A 28 -0.70 -3.03 -11.84
C CYS A 28 0.55 -2.33 -11.27
N THR A 29 1.06 -1.33 -12.00
CA THR A 29 2.08 -0.40 -11.52
C THR A 29 1.53 1.01 -11.57
N ARG A 30 1.04 1.51 -10.45
CA ARG A 30 0.42 2.83 -10.30
C ARG A 30 1.05 3.56 -9.11
N LEU A 31 2.29 4.00 -9.31
CA LEU A 31 3.04 4.69 -8.27
C LEU A 31 2.46 6.08 -8.00
N PRO A 32 2.58 6.60 -6.76
CA PRO A 32 2.06 7.91 -6.41
C PRO A 32 2.69 9.03 -7.26
N PHE A 33 1.89 10.04 -7.55
CA PHE A 33 2.28 11.22 -8.32
C PHE A 33 2.77 10.91 -9.74
N THR A 34 2.27 9.83 -10.35
CA THR A 34 2.47 9.50 -11.77
C THR A 34 1.26 9.84 -12.60
N LYS A 35 1.39 9.72 -13.93
CA LYS A 35 0.27 9.87 -14.87
C LYS A 35 -0.84 8.85 -14.58
N GLU A 36 -0.47 7.60 -14.35
CA GLU A 36 -1.39 6.50 -14.08
C GLU A 36 -2.18 6.75 -12.77
N ALA A 37 -1.51 7.27 -11.74
CA ALA A 37 -2.17 7.68 -10.51
C ALA A 37 -3.13 8.85 -10.74
N ARG A 38 -2.78 9.82 -11.60
CA ARG A 38 -3.67 10.93 -11.96
C ARG A 38 -4.92 10.44 -12.68
N GLU A 39 -4.76 9.56 -13.66
CA GLU A 39 -5.87 8.99 -14.41
C GLU A 39 -6.81 8.19 -13.51
N ALA A 40 -6.27 7.39 -12.58
CA ALA A 40 -7.06 6.67 -11.59
C ALA A 40 -7.80 7.62 -10.62
N ALA A 41 -7.13 8.66 -10.13
CA ALA A 41 -7.73 9.66 -9.25
C ALA A 41 -8.90 10.39 -9.93
N GLU A 42 -8.74 10.80 -11.20
CA GLU A 42 -9.80 11.45 -11.96
C GLU A 42 -10.99 10.50 -12.21
N TYR A 43 -10.72 9.22 -12.46
CA TYR A 43 -11.78 8.24 -12.61
C TYR A 43 -12.53 8.02 -11.28
N LEU A 44 -11.84 7.89 -10.16
CA LEU A 44 -12.49 7.80 -8.84
C LEU A 44 -13.34 9.03 -8.54
N LYS A 45 -12.87 10.24 -8.88
CA LYS A 45 -13.66 11.48 -8.74
C LYS A 45 -14.94 11.44 -9.58
N SER A 46 -14.87 10.90 -10.81
CA SER A 46 -16.06 10.74 -11.65
C SER A 46 -17.08 9.79 -11.01
N LEU A 47 -16.63 8.64 -10.52
CA LEU A 47 -17.48 7.66 -9.84
C LEU A 47 -18.13 8.23 -8.58
N MET A 48 -17.37 8.99 -7.77
CA MET A 48 -17.87 9.68 -6.59
C MET A 48 -18.94 10.73 -6.96
N THR A 49 -18.71 11.48 -8.04
CA THR A 49 -19.67 12.48 -8.55
C THR A 49 -20.98 11.82 -9.00
N GLU A 50 -20.90 10.74 -9.75
CA GLU A 50 -22.05 9.94 -10.18
C GLU A 50 -22.81 9.34 -9.00
N ALA A 51 -22.10 8.91 -7.96
CA ALA A 51 -22.70 8.47 -6.70
C ALA A 51 -23.36 9.60 -5.90
N GLY A 52 -23.18 10.87 -6.32
CA GLY A 52 -23.80 12.05 -5.72
C GLY A 52 -23.03 12.61 -4.53
N LEU A 53 -21.75 12.34 -4.44
CA LEU A 53 -20.87 12.90 -3.42
C LEU A 53 -20.38 14.31 -3.83
N GLU A 54 -20.13 15.17 -2.85
CA GLU A 54 -19.33 16.39 -3.02
C GLU A 54 -17.86 16.02 -3.07
N VAL A 55 -17.22 16.16 -4.24
CA VAL A 55 -15.89 15.62 -4.50
C VAL A 55 -14.82 16.69 -4.42
N ARG A 56 -13.68 16.35 -3.80
CA ARG A 56 -12.46 17.17 -3.79
C ARG A 56 -11.21 16.29 -3.77
N GLU A 57 -10.11 16.86 -4.17
CA GLU A 57 -8.76 16.36 -3.91
C GLU A 57 -8.15 17.23 -2.82
N ASP A 58 -7.47 16.62 -1.84
CA ASP A 58 -6.78 17.38 -0.81
C ASP A 58 -5.33 17.69 -1.20
N ALA A 59 -4.62 18.42 -0.34
CA ALA A 59 -3.25 18.84 -0.58
C ALA A 59 -2.23 17.69 -0.64
N ALA A 60 -2.61 16.48 -0.17
CA ALA A 60 -1.79 15.27 -0.26
C ALA A 60 -2.10 14.42 -1.51
N GLY A 61 -3.14 14.78 -2.28
CA GLY A 61 -3.61 13.99 -3.42
C GLY A 61 -4.64 12.92 -3.04
N ASN A 62 -5.16 12.92 -1.80
CA ASN A 62 -6.26 12.04 -1.47
C ASN A 62 -7.53 12.47 -2.21
N VAL A 63 -8.24 11.51 -2.79
CA VAL A 63 -9.54 11.73 -3.44
C VAL A 63 -10.64 11.52 -2.39
N ILE A 64 -11.47 12.53 -2.17
CA ILE A 64 -12.44 12.55 -1.07
C ILE A 64 -13.81 12.93 -1.62
N GLY A 65 -14.79 12.07 -1.38
CA GLY A 65 -16.20 12.32 -1.68
C GLY A 65 -17.05 12.36 -0.40
N VAL A 66 -17.86 13.38 -0.23
CA VAL A 66 -18.67 13.58 0.98
C VAL A 66 -20.15 13.51 0.64
N MET A 67 -20.88 12.62 1.30
CA MET A 67 -22.35 12.64 1.38
C MET A 67 -22.76 13.29 2.68
N LYS A 68 -23.50 14.40 2.58
CA LYS A 68 -24.00 15.10 3.77
C LYS A 68 -25.01 14.26 4.51
N GLY A 69 -24.84 14.16 5.82
CA GLY A 69 -25.79 13.55 6.73
C GLY A 69 -26.83 14.56 7.27
N GLU A 70 -27.75 14.04 8.04
CA GLU A 70 -28.79 14.88 8.73
C GLU A 70 -28.15 15.85 9.72
N ASP A 71 -27.09 15.42 10.43
CA ASP A 71 -26.32 16.24 11.36
C ASP A 71 -24.83 16.24 10.97
N PRO A 72 -24.41 17.22 10.16
CA PRO A 72 -23.02 17.31 9.70
C PRO A 72 -22.02 17.73 10.79
N ALA A 73 -22.49 18.12 11.98
CA ALA A 73 -21.64 18.45 13.11
C ALA A 73 -21.10 17.20 13.85
N LEU A 74 -21.75 16.05 13.64
CA LEU A 74 -21.26 14.78 14.19
C LEU A 74 -19.98 14.32 13.47
N PRO A 75 -19.06 13.63 14.17
CA PRO A 75 -17.94 12.97 13.54
C PRO A 75 -18.40 12.04 12.41
N CYS A 76 -17.75 12.09 11.26
CA CYS A 76 -18.16 11.34 10.07
C CYS A 76 -17.91 9.83 10.21
N VAL A 77 -18.59 9.04 9.37
CA VAL A 77 -18.18 7.69 9.02
C VAL A 77 -17.38 7.79 7.72
N MET A 78 -16.13 7.39 7.75
CA MET A 78 -15.26 7.35 6.59
C MET A 78 -15.06 5.90 6.15
N MET A 79 -15.11 5.65 4.86
CA MET A 79 -14.84 4.36 4.26
C MET A 79 -13.94 4.53 3.04
N GLY A 80 -13.00 3.62 2.85
CA GLY A 80 -12.11 3.66 1.69
C GLY A 80 -10.86 2.84 1.89
N SER A 81 -9.91 3.01 0.99
CA SER A 81 -8.59 2.45 1.00
C SER A 81 -7.69 3.30 0.10
N HIS A 82 -6.55 2.76 -0.35
CA HIS A 82 -5.63 3.46 -1.25
C HIS A 82 -5.92 3.22 -2.73
N TYR A 83 -5.33 4.04 -3.60
CA TYR A 83 -5.45 3.89 -5.05
C TYR A 83 -4.12 3.74 -5.77
N ASP A 84 -2.99 3.87 -5.08
CA ASP A 84 -1.66 3.50 -5.56
C ASP A 84 -1.44 1.98 -5.49
N SER A 85 -0.36 1.50 -6.05
CA SER A 85 0.05 0.09 -6.01
C SER A 85 1.57 -0.04 -5.92
N VAL A 86 2.03 -1.24 -5.57
CA VAL A 86 3.43 -1.64 -5.78
C VAL A 86 3.72 -1.82 -7.28
N VAL A 87 4.99 -2.08 -7.63
CA VAL A 87 5.37 -2.45 -9.01
C VAL A 87 4.84 -3.86 -9.31
N ASN A 88 4.14 -4.01 -10.45
CA ASN A 88 3.54 -5.27 -10.91
C ASN A 88 2.62 -5.90 -9.84
N GLY A 89 1.91 -5.06 -9.09
CA GLY A 89 0.97 -5.47 -8.04
C GLY A 89 -0.31 -6.11 -8.57
N GLY A 90 -1.16 -6.55 -7.65
CA GLY A 90 -2.48 -7.06 -7.96
C GLY A 90 -3.47 -5.95 -8.40
N ASP A 91 -4.48 -6.33 -9.17
CA ASP A 91 -5.47 -5.40 -9.72
C ASP A 91 -6.49 -4.91 -8.68
N PHE A 92 -6.52 -5.51 -7.48
CA PHE A 92 -7.56 -5.26 -6.47
C PHE A 92 -7.02 -4.63 -5.18
N ASP A 93 -5.70 -4.66 -4.99
CA ASP A 93 -5.05 -4.17 -3.78
C ASP A 93 -5.34 -2.69 -3.56
N GLY A 94 -5.89 -2.36 -2.40
CA GLY A 94 -6.36 -1.03 -2.01
C GLY A 94 -7.55 -0.53 -2.82
N ILE A 95 -7.42 -0.52 -4.13
CA ILE A 95 -8.40 0.08 -5.05
C ILE A 95 -9.80 -0.54 -4.93
N ALA A 96 -9.89 -1.84 -4.58
CA ALA A 96 -11.18 -2.50 -4.35
C ALA A 96 -11.93 -1.85 -3.18
N GLY A 97 -11.24 -1.52 -2.08
CA GLY A 97 -11.82 -0.85 -0.94
C GLY A 97 -12.32 0.56 -1.26
N ALA A 98 -11.57 1.31 -2.07
CA ALA A 98 -12.01 2.63 -2.53
C ALA A 98 -13.28 2.54 -3.41
N VAL A 99 -13.33 1.59 -4.36
CA VAL A 99 -14.52 1.35 -5.19
C VAL A 99 -15.72 0.89 -4.35
N CYS A 100 -15.52 -0.01 -3.38
CA CYS A 100 -16.58 -0.45 -2.47
C CYS A 100 -17.16 0.72 -1.66
N ALA A 101 -16.33 1.64 -1.18
CA ALA A 101 -16.80 2.83 -0.47
C ALA A 101 -17.69 3.73 -1.34
N ILE A 102 -17.32 3.91 -2.61
CA ILE A 102 -18.12 4.67 -3.57
C ILE A 102 -19.46 3.97 -3.85
N GLU A 103 -19.43 2.64 -3.99
CA GLU A 103 -20.65 1.86 -4.24
C GLU A 103 -21.60 1.92 -3.03
N VAL A 104 -21.09 1.91 -1.79
CA VAL A 104 -21.91 2.13 -0.59
C VAL A 104 -22.61 3.49 -0.64
N ALA A 105 -21.91 4.56 -1.01
CA ALA A 105 -22.53 5.88 -1.17
C ALA A 105 -23.62 5.87 -2.26
N ARG A 106 -23.34 5.24 -3.41
CA ARG A 106 -24.30 5.07 -4.51
C ARG A 106 -25.58 4.38 -4.02
N GLN A 107 -25.43 3.28 -3.28
CA GLN A 107 -26.58 2.54 -2.76
C GLN A 107 -27.40 3.33 -1.73
N LEU A 108 -26.74 4.10 -0.85
CA LEU A 108 -27.44 4.98 0.08
C LEU A 108 -28.30 5.98 -0.70
N LYS A 109 -27.76 6.62 -1.73
CA LYS A 109 -28.48 7.55 -2.61
C LYS A 109 -29.66 6.88 -3.33
N GLU A 110 -29.44 5.74 -3.97
CA GLU A 110 -30.46 5.01 -4.72
C GLU A 110 -31.62 4.52 -3.84
N LYS A 111 -31.32 4.17 -2.60
CA LYS A 111 -32.33 3.80 -1.59
C LYS A 111 -33.00 5.01 -0.91
N GLY A 112 -32.59 6.23 -1.25
CA GLY A 112 -33.07 7.45 -0.63
C GLY A 112 -32.72 7.57 0.87
N VAL A 113 -31.64 6.94 1.31
CA VAL A 113 -31.18 6.95 2.70
C VAL A 113 -30.24 8.13 2.91
N THR A 114 -30.63 9.06 3.78
CA THR A 114 -29.71 10.08 4.29
C THR A 114 -29.10 9.57 5.59
N PRO A 115 -27.76 9.40 5.66
CA PRO A 115 -27.12 8.93 6.88
C PRO A 115 -27.23 9.99 8.01
N LYS A 116 -27.24 9.56 9.26
CA LYS A 116 -27.32 10.49 10.41
C LYS A 116 -26.14 11.47 10.46
N ARG A 117 -24.94 11.02 10.10
CA ARG A 117 -23.71 11.81 10.04
C ARG A 117 -23.14 11.79 8.63
N ASN A 118 -22.22 12.67 8.30
CA ASN A 118 -21.57 12.62 7.00
C ASN A 118 -20.97 11.24 6.73
N PHE A 119 -21.23 10.71 5.54
CA PHE A 119 -20.47 9.57 5.00
C PHE A 119 -19.40 10.10 4.05
N VAL A 120 -18.17 9.59 4.19
CA VAL A 120 -17.02 10.01 3.41
C VAL A 120 -16.43 8.80 2.72
N ALA A 121 -16.41 8.82 1.38
CA ALA A 121 -15.62 7.87 0.60
C ALA A 121 -14.23 8.47 0.35
N VAL A 122 -13.16 7.70 0.58
CA VAL A 122 -11.78 8.17 0.39
C VAL A 122 -10.96 7.19 -0.43
N GLY A 123 -10.12 7.72 -1.34
CA GLY A 123 -9.00 7.04 -1.95
C GLY A 123 -7.71 7.70 -1.46
N PHE A 124 -6.91 6.99 -0.64
CA PHE A 124 -5.65 7.52 -0.14
C PHE A 124 -4.55 7.47 -1.20
N CYS A 125 -3.69 8.48 -1.20
CA CYS A 125 -2.51 8.58 -2.05
C CYS A 125 -1.29 8.04 -1.31
N ASP A 126 -0.50 7.16 -1.96
CA ASP A 126 0.77 6.64 -1.47
C ASP A 126 0.67 5.94 -0.10
N GLU A 127 -0.13 4.89 -0.05
CA GLU A 127 -0.18 4.00 1.12
C GLU A 127 1.04 3.08 1.15
N GLU A 128 1.37 2.48 0.02
CA GLU A 128 2.38 1.43 -0.16
C GLU A 128 3.82 1.93 0.05
N GLY A 129 4.07 3.21 -0.18
CA GLY A 129 5.40 3.80 -0.03
C GLY A 129 6.44 3.27 -1.01
N MET A 130 6.01 2.59 -2.07
CA MET A 130 6.90 1.89 -3.00
C MET A 130 7.85 2.84 -3.72
N ARG A 131 7.38 4.03 -4.09
CA ARG A 131 8.19 4.99 -4.84
C ARG A 131 9.25 5.68 -3.98
N PHE A 132 8.90 6.08 -2.76
CA PHE A 132 9.75 6.95 -1.92
C PHE A 132 10.32 6.24 -0.69
N GLY A 133 10.05 4.94 -0.52
CA GLY A 133 10.52 4.16 0.62
C GLY A 133 9.85 4.53 1.95
N THR A 134 8.70 5.21 1.90
CA THR A 134 7.92 5.60 3.08
C THR A 134 6.44 5.60 2.74
N GLY A 135 5.64 4.79 3.45
CA GLY A 135 4.23 4.60 3.21
C GLY A 135 3.31 5.51 4.03
N TYR A 136 2.01 5.29 3.85
CA TYR A 136 0.95 6.01 4.56
C TYR A 136 1.02 7.53 4.38
N PHE A 137 1.44 8.00 3.19
CA PHE A 137 1.63 9.43 2.96
C PHE A 137 0.31 10.20 3.07
N GLY A 138 -0.70 9.78 2.32
CA GLY A 138 -2.00 10.44 2.26
C GLY A 138 -2.75 10.42 3.60
N SER A 139 -2.86 9.26 4.22
CA SER A 139 -3.49 9.11 5.54
C SER A 139 -2.69 9.83 6.63
N GLY A 140 -1.36 9.77 6.57
CA GLY A 140 -0.48 10.52 7.48
C GLY A 140 -0.61 12.03 7.36
N ALA A 141 -0.83 12.56 6.14
CA ALA A 141 -1.11 13.98 5.91
C ALA A 141 -2.48 14.37 6.51
N MET A 142 -3.50 13.53 6.32
CA MET A 142 -4.81 13.73 6.92
C MET A 142 -4.77 13.79 8.45
N LEU A 143 -3.87 13.04 9.08
CA LEU A 143 -3.63 13.08 10.53
C LEU A 143 -2.69 14.22 10.97
N GLY A 144 -2.11 14.98 10.02
CA GLY A 144 -1.19 16.08 10.30
C GLY A 144 0.25 15.65 10.60
N ASN A 145 0.64 14.45 10.17
CA ASN A 145 1.97 13.88 10.39
C ASN A 145 2.92 14.10 9.19
N ARG A 146 2.54 14.94 8.25
CA ARG A 146 3.35 15.27 7.05
C ARG A 146 3.48 16.77 6.92
N ASP A 147 4.70 17.23 6.66
CA ASP A 147 5.04 18.62 6.46
C ASP A 147 5.93 18.80 5.21
N VAL A 148 6.29 20.02 4.91
CA VAL A 148 7.12 20.37 3.74
C VAL A 148 8.51 19.72 3.83
N GLU A 149 9.11 19.66 5.01
CA GLU A 149 10.43 19.06 5.21
C GLU A 149 10.38 17.53 5.02
N TYR A 150 9.29 16.89 5.44
CA TYR A 150 9.04 15.48 5.12
C TYR A 150 9.02 15.27 3.60
N CYS A 151 8.29 16.09 2.86
CA CYS A 151 8.20 16.01 1.40
C CYS A 151 9.56 16.20 0.69
N LYS A 152 10.42 17.05 1.21
CA LYS A 152 11.78 17.30 0.67
C LYS A 152 12.76 16.17 1.00
N LYS A 153 12.57 15.50 2.14
CA LYS A 153 13.49 14.48 2.67
C LYS A 153 13.47 13.20 1.86
N PHE A 154 12.28 12.66 1.57
CA PHE A 154 12.13 11.36 0.93
C PHE A 154 12.18 11.50 -0.60
N LYS A 155 12.98 10.63 -1.23
CA LYS A 155 13.26 10.67 -2.66
C LYS A 155 13.13 9.27 -3.26
N ASP A 156 12.75 9.21 -4.52
CA ASP A 156 12.76 7.99 -5.30
C ASP A 156 14.18 7.63 -5.77
N THR A 157 14.30 6.51 -6.51
CA THR A 157 15.58 6.00 -7.04
C THR A 157 16.24 6.94 -8.04
N ASP A 158 15.47 7.85 -8.66
CA ASP A 158 15.96 8.85 -9.59
C ASP A 158 16.34 10.16 -8.89
N GLY A 159 16.21 10.20 -7.56
CA GLY A 159 16.53 11.36 -6.74
C GLY A 159 15.43 12.42 -6.70
N VAL A 160 14.25 12.15 -7.28
CA VAL A 160 13.09 13.05 -7.26
C VAL A 160 12.45 12.99 -5.88
N SER A 161 12.32 14.15 -5.22
CA SER A 161 11.65 14.23 -3.91
C SER A 161 10.13 14.10 -4.02
N ILE A 162 9.45 13.72 -2.92
CA ILE A 162 7.98 13.81 -2.85
C ILE A 162 7.54 15.23 -3.20
N TYR A 163 8.26 16.25 -2.71
CA TYR A 163 8.01 17.67 -2.98
C TYR A 163 7.98 17.98 -4.49
N ASP A 164 8.99 17.52 -5.24
CA ASP A 164 9.08 17.76 -6.68
C ASP A 164 8.06 16.93 -7.46
N ALA A 165 7.80 15.70 -7.02
CA ALA A 165 6.78 14.83 -7.60
C ALA A 165 5.37 15.42 -7.44
N MET A 166 5.02 15.94 -6.27
CA MET A 166 3.75 16.63 -6.02
C MET A 166 3.58 17.83 -6.96
N LYS A 167 4.61 18.65 -7.13
CA LYS A 167 4.58 19.78 -8.08
C LYS A 167 4.31 19.33 -9.51
N SER A 168 5.01 18.30 -9.96
CA SER A 168 4.83 17.72 -11.29
C SER A 168 3.43 17.11 -11.48
N TYR A 169 2.85 16.61 -10.41
CA TYR A 169 1.50 16.08 -10.37
C TYR A 169 0.41 17.16 -10.38
N GLY A 170 0.78 18.43 -10.12
CA GLY A 170 -0.14 19.57 -10.09
C GLY A 170 -0.65 19.94 -8.70
N LEU A 171 -0.02 19.42 -7.65
CA LEU A 171 -0.29 19.79 -6.26
C LEU A 171 0.69 20.88 -5.80
N ASP A 172 0.31 21.60 -4.73
CA ASP A 172 1.17 22.57 -4.07
C ASP A 172 1.72 21.98 -2.75
N PRO A 173 2.97 21.47 -2.73
CA PRO A 173 3.54 20.85 -1.54
C PRO A 173 3.73 21.83 -0.37
N GLU A 174 3.76 23.14 -0.60
CA GLU A 174 3.78 24.12 0.49
C GLU A 174 2.47 24.14 1.29
N LYS A 175 1.41 23.56 0.73
CA LYS A 175 0.08 23.42 1.36
C LYS A 175 -0.18 22.03 1.94
N ILE A 176 0.81 21.17 2.03
CA ILE A 176 0.60 19.78 2.50
C ILE A 176 -0.12 19.72 3.86
N THR A 177 0.13 20.68 4.74
CA THR A 177 -0.53 20.77 6.05
C THR A 177 -2.02 21.09 5.98
N ASP A 178 -2.53 21.58 4.84
CA ASP A 178 -3.96 21.83 4.61
C ASP A 178 -4.75 20.53 4.42
N ALA A 179 -4.05 19.41 4.19
CA ALA A 179 -4.67 18.09 4.15
C ALA A 179 -5.15 17.59 5.54
N LYS A 180 -4.68 18.23 6.63
CA LYS A 180 -5.02 17.83 7.99
C LYS A 180 -6.51 18.00 8.29
N TRP A 181 -7.14 16.93 8.76
CA TRP A 181 -8.49 16.96 9.29
C TRP A 181 -8.51 17.37 10.77
N PRO A 182 -9.56 18.04 11.22
CA PRO A 182 -9.73 18.35 12.64
C PRO A 182 -9.73 17.08 13.50
N GLU A 183 -9.11 17.14 14.65
CA GLU A 183 -9.12 16.03 15.61
C GLU A 183 -10.57 15.70 16.03
N GLY A 184 -10.91 14.41 16.08
CA GLY A 184 -12.24 13.93 16.41
C GLY A 184 -13.29 14.10 15.32
N SER A 185 -12.94 14.63 14.13
CA SER A 185 -13.88 14.76 13.00
C SER A 185 -14.24 13.44 12.32
N ILE A 186 -13.40 12.42 12.45
CA ILE A 186 -13.65 11.05 11.97
C ILE A 186 -14.07 10.21 13.17
N GLY A 187 -15.31 9.76 13.19
CA GLY A 187 -15.85 8.94 14.28
C GLY A 187 -15.62 7.44 14.08
N HIS A 188 -15.69 6.99 12.83
CA HIS A 188 -15.45 5.61 12.45
C HIS A 188 -14.74 5.58 11.10
N PHE A 189 -13.78 4.67 10.97
CA PHE A 189 -13.16 4.33 9.69
C PHE A 189 -13.39 2.85 9.39
N LEU A 190 -13.81 2.56 8.17
CA LEU A 190 -13.99 1.21 7.67
C LEU A 190 -13.15 1.03 6.40
N GLU A 191 -12.46 -0.06 6.31
CA GLU A 191 -11.70 -0.43 5.13
C GLU A 191 -12.04 -1.85 4.72
N ALA A 192 -12.57 -2.00 3.51
CA ALA A 192 -12.66 -3.29 2.85
C ALA A 192 -11.36 -3.52 2.09
N HIS A 193 -10.71 -4.63 2.37
CA HIS A 193 -9.41 -4.95 1.76
C HIS A 193 -9.36 -6.41 1.34
N ILE A 194 -8.56 -6.74 0.35
CA ILE A 194 -8.25 -8.12 0.03
C ILE A 194 -7.41 -8.72 1.16
N GLU A 195 -7.49 -10.03 1.36
CA GLU A 195 -6.75 -10.72 2.42
C GLU A 195 -5.23 -10.62 2.27
N GLN A 196 -4.74 -10.53 1.04
CA GLN A 196 -3.31 -10.63 0.70
C GLN A 196 -2.67 -11.94 1.20
N GLY A 197 -3.48 -12.96 1.38
CA GLY A 197 -3.10 -14.26 1.94
C GLY A 197 -4.06 -15.37 1.49
N PRO A 198 -3.74 -16.63 1.79
CA PRO A 198 -4.51 -17.78 1.31
C PRO A 198 -5.49 -18.36 2.32
N VAL A 199 -5.63 -17.79 3.52
CA VAL A 199 -6.32 -18.47 4.64
C VAL A 199 -7.83 -18.48 4.44
N LEU A 200 -8.42 -17.30 4.15
CA LEU A 200 -9.86 -17.19 3.94
C LEU A 200 -10.30 -18.00 2.71
N ASP A 201 -9.52 -17.96 1.64
CA ASP A 201 -9.78 -18.73 0.43
C ASP A 201 -9.71 -20.24 0.71
N ALA A 202 -8.68 -20.71 1.40
CA ALA A 202 -8.51 -22.12 1.75
C ALA A 202 -9.63 -22.65 2.69
N GLU A 203 -10.16 -21.79 3.53
CA GLU A 203 -11.24 -22.11 4.46
C GLU A 203 -12.65 -21.82 3.92
N ASN A 204 -12.76 -21.29 2.69
CA ASN A 204 -14.00 -20.86 2.05
C ASN A 204 -14.77 -19.83 2.89
N ILE A 205 -14.07 -18.87 3.49
CA ILE A 205 -14.62 -17.77 4.26
C ILE A 205 -14.66 -16.54 3.37
N GLU A 206 -15.84 -15.98 3.14
CA GLU A 206 -16.03 -14.84 2.25
C GLU A 206 -15.56 -13.52 2.87
N ILE A 207 -15.71 -13.35 4.19
CA ILE A 207 -15.35 -12.11 4.91
C ILE A 207 -14.70 -12.45 6.25
N GLY A 208 -13.51 -11.91 6.49
CA GLY A 208 -12.84 -11.92 7.78
C GLY A 208 -12.86 -10.54 8.44
N LEU A 209 -12.99 -10.50 9.75
CA LEU A 209 -12.76 -9.29 10.52
C LEU A 209 -11.31 -9.28 11.01
N VAL A 210 -10.58 -8.23 10.67
CA VAL A 210 -9.20 -8.04 11.12
C VAL A 210 -9.21 -7.68 12.61
N ASP A 211 -8.55 -8.47 13.42
CA ASP A 211 -8.43 -8.27 14.86
C ASP A 211 -7.09 -7.64 15.26
N CYS A 212 -6.07 -7.78 14.41
CA CYS A 212 -4.78 -7.13 14.61
C CYS A 212 -4.08 -6.85 13.28
N ILE A 213 -3.23 -5.83 13.27
CA ILE A 213 -2.28 -5.58 12.19
C ILE A 213 -0.88 -5.95 12.70
N VAL A 214 -0.19 -6.79 11.92
CA VAL A 214 1.14 -7.29 12.31
C VAL A 214 2.19 -6.19 12.28
N GLY A 215 3.08 -6.21 13.26
CA GLY A 215 4.29 -5.39 13.24
C GLY A 215 5.32 -5.98 12.29
N ILE A 216 6.04 -5.12 11.56
CA ILE A 216 7.09 -5.51 10.63
C ILE A 216 8.43 -5.04 11.16
N GLN A 217 9.42 -5.95 11.18
CA GLN A 217 10.82 -5.61 11.42
C GLN A 217 11.66 -6.11 10.24
N ARG A 218 12.53 -5.25 9.75
CA ARG A 218 13.44 -5.55 8.63
C ARG A 218 14.88 -5.43 9.09
N TYR A 219 15.69 -6.40 8.73
CA TYR A 219 17.11 -6.43 9.04
C TYR A 219 17.91 -6.69 7.76
N MET A 220 19.04 -6.03 7.61
CA MET A 220 20.08 -6.40 6.68
C MET A 220 21.20 -7.07 7.48
N VAL A 221 21.41 -8.34 7.25
CA VAL A 221 22.47 -9.12 7.92
C VAL A 221 23.64 -9.30 6.97
N THR A 222 24.83 -8.92 7.41
CA THR A 222 26.08 -9.11 6.66
C THR A 222 26.95 -10.12 7.40
N VAL A 223 27.29 -11.21 6.73
CA VAL A 223 28.20 -12.23 7.23
C VAL A 223 29.56 -12.05 6.52
N HIS A 224 30.62 -11.89 7.30
CA HIS A 224 31.98 -11.75 6.79
C HIS A 224 32.74 -13.07 6.89
N GLY A 225 33.45 -13.42 5.83
CA GLY A 225 34.31 -14.56 5.70
C GLY A 225 35.66 -14.17 5.11
N ARG A 226 36.19 -15.01 4.21
CA ARG A 226 37.47 -14.75 3.50
C ARG A 226 37.38 -15.32 2.09
N ALA A 227 37.78 -14.52 1.10
CA ALA A 227 37.88 -14.97 -0.27
C ALA A 227 39.07 -15.94 -0.43
N ASP A 228 38.77 -17.12 -0.93
CA ASP A 228 39.75 -18.16 -1.19
C ASP A 228 39.41 -18.87 -2.51
N HIS A 229 40.39 -19.63 -3.09
CA HIS A 229 40.13 -20.39 -4.30
C HIS A 229 39.21 -21.60 -4.01
N ALA A 230 38.08 -21.69 -4.72
CA ALA A 230 37.09 -22.73 -4.47
C ALA A 230 37.54 -24.17 -4.66
N GLY A 231 38.51 -24.41 -5.56
CA GLY A 231 39.01 -25.75 -5.89
C GLY A 231 40.21 -26.24 -5.07
N THR A 232 40.97 -25.35 -4.44
CA THR A 232 42.22 -25.69 -3.76
C THR A 232 42.21 -25.42 -2.26
N THR A 233 41.30 -24.67 -1.74
CA THR A 233 41.20 -24.42 -0.30
C THR A 233 40.43 -25.54 0.39
N PRO A 234 41.02 -26.31 1.30
CA PRO A 234 40.36 -27.38 2.05
C PRO A 234 39.17 -26.85 2.85
N MET A 235 38.13 -27.70 3.08
CA MET A 235 36.90 -27.30 3.75
C MET A 235 37.12 -26.79 5.18
N ASP A 236 38.04 -27.38 5.91
CA ASP A 236 38.42 -27.04 7.29
C ASP A 236 39.23 -25.74 7.41
N MET A 237 39.73 -25.21 6.29
CA MET A 237 40.48 -23.96 6.23
C MET A 237 39.69 -22.78 5.69
N ARG A 238 38.43 -22.99 5.30
CA ARG A 238 37.54 -21.94 4.73
C ARG A 238 36.91 -21.09 5.80
N LEU A 239 36.80 -19.80 5.50
CA LEU A 239 35.87 -18.88 6.17
C LEU A 239 34.81 -18.49 5.14
N ASP A 240 33.88 -19.38 4.87
CA ASP A 240 32.87 -19.25 3.82
C ASP A 240 31.65 -18.49 4.38
N ALA A 241 31.48 -17.27 3.90
CA ALA A 241 30.34 -16.40 4.33
C ALA A 241 28.99 -16.98 3.94
N VAL A 242 28.91 -17.70 2.80
CA VAL A 242 27.64 -18.31 2.34
C VAL A 242 27.29 -19.53 3.19
N ASP A 243 28.24 -20.40 3.50
CA ASP A 243 28.00 -21.55 4.40
C ASP A 243 27.50 -21.09 5.78
N ALA A 244 28.08 -20.03 6.32
CA ALA A 244 27.65 -19.46 7.59
C ALA A 244 26.26 -18.81 7.48
N ALA A 245 26.01 -18.01 6.44
CA ALA A 245 24.72 -17.35 6.21
C ALA A 245 23.56 -18.34 6.05
N THR A 246 23.75 -19.43 5.28
CA THR A 246 22.72 -20.45 5.07
C THR A 246 22.29 -21.15 6.35
N LYS A 247 23.21 -21.35 7.29
CA LYS A 247 22.90 -21.91 8.62
C LYS A 247 22.02 -20.97 9.44
N VAL A 248 22.26 -19.66 9.36
CA VAL A 248 21.42 -18.64 10.01
C VAL A 248 20.04 -18.57 9.35
N ILE A 249 20.01 -18.48 8.02
CA ILE A 249 18.77 -18.41 7.22
C ILE A 249 17.85 -19.60 7.54
N SER A 250 18.38 -20.82 7.55
CA SER A 250 17.63 -22.03 7.91
C SER A 250 17.03 -21.92 9.32
N LYS A 251 17.80 -21.45 10.30
CA LYS A 251 17.34 -21.30 11.67
C LYS A 251 16.27 -20.23 11.86
N ILE A 252 16.28 -19.16 11.08
CA ILE A 252 15.24 -18.12 11.12
C ILE A 252 13.88 -18.72 10.75
N ALA A 253 13.83 -19.50 9.67
CA ALA A 253 12.58 -20.16 9.24
C ALA A 253 12.08 -21.20 10.25
N ASP A 254 13.01 -22.02 10.80
CA ASP A 254 12.66 -23.01 11.83
C ASP A 254 12.13 -22.33 13.10
N TRP A 255 12.77 -21.26 13.54
CA TRP A 255 12.35 -20.49 14.71
C TRP A 255 10.92 -19.93 14.57
N ALA A 256 10.58 -19.38 13.39
CA ALA A 256 9.22 -18.87 13.15
C ALA A 256 8.17 -19.98 13.21
N ARG A 257 8.48 -21.18 12.69
CA ARG A 257 7.58 -22.36 12.79
C ARG A 257 7.44 -22.86 14.23
N GLU A 258 8.53 -22.89 15.00
CA GLU A 258 8.55 -23.35 16.39
C GLU A 258 7.79 -22.41 17.32
N LYS A 259 7.79 -21.11 17.05
CA LYS A 259 7.06 -20.13 17.85
C LYS A 259 5.55 -20.33 17.83
N ALA A 260 4.99 -20.72 16.71
CA ALA A 260 3.56 -21.05 16.54
C ALA A 260 2.59 -19.99 17.10
N ASP A 261 2.99 -18.71 17.09
CA ASP A 261 2.21 -17.57 17.59
C ASP A 261 1.72 -16.64 16.46
N GLY A 262 1.78 -17.11 15.20
CA GLY A 262 1.47 -16.32 14.02
C GLY A 262 2.65 -15.52 13.46
N THR A 263 3.82 -15.54 14.13
CA THR A 263 5.04 -14.90 13.61
C THR A 263 5.48 -15.56 12.32
N VAL A 264 5.69 -14.74 11.28
CA VAL A 264 6.27 -15.18 10.00
C VAL A 264 7.66 -14.60 9.82
N SER A 265 8.50 -15.26 9.05
CA SER A 265 9.82 -14.77 8.66
C SER A 265 10.10 -15.07 7.20
N THR A 266 10.72 -14.12 6.52
CA THR A 266 11.06 -14.25 5.10
C THR A 266 12.45 -13.70 4.87
N VAL A 267 13.27 -14.44 4.12
CA VAL A 267 14.51 -13.95 3.53
C VAL A 267 14.23 -13.72 2.04
N GLY A 268 14.04 -12.47 1.68
CA GLY A 268 13.66 -12.05 0.32
C GLY A 268 14.83 -11.55 -0.53
N TYR A 269 16.03 -11.47 0.05
CA TYR A 269 17.23 -10.98 -0.61
C TYR A 269 18.45 -11.79 -0.18
N ILE A 270 19.31 -12.16 -1.10
CA ILE A 270 20.64 -12.74 -0.83
C ILE A 270 21.61 -12.21 -1.87
N ASN A 271 22.75 -11.70 -1.42
CA ASN A 271 23.85 -11.26 -2.28
C ASN A 271 25.18 -11.75 -1.74
N THR A 272 26.13 -12.05 -2.62
CA THR A 272 27.45 -12.56 -2.27
C THR A 272 28.57 -11.74 -2.93
N VAL A 273 29.66 -11.52 -2.19
CA VAL A 273 30.83 -10.79 -2.67
C VAL A 273 32.07 -11.65 -2.44
N PRO A 274 32.96 -11.76 -3.45
CA PRO A 274 32.68 -11.59 -4.86
C PRO A 274 31.76 -12.69 -5.37
N GLY A 275 30.84 -12.36 -6.25
CA GLY A 275 29.91 -13.32 -6.85
C GLY A 275 30.59 -14.10 -7.97
N GLY A 276 31.16 -15.26 -7.66
CA GLY A 276 31.89 -16.08 -8.65
C GLY A 276 31.85 -17.56 -8.34
N MET A 277 31.77 -18.42 -9.36
CA MET A 277 31.68 -19.88 -9.22
C MET A 277 32.98 -20.57 -8.76
N ASN A 278 34.10 -19.87 -8.84
CA ASN A 278 35.43 -20.40 -8.55
C ASN A 278 36.09 -19.76 -7.32
N ILE A 279 35.32 -19.05 -6.52
CA ILE A 279 35.83 -18.35 -5.34
C ILE A 279 34.91 -18.58 -4.15
N VAL A 280 35.48 -18.76 -2.96
CA VAL A 280 34.77 -18.76 -1.68
C VAL A 280 34.34 -17.33 -1.38
N ALA A 281 33.07 -17.11 -1.00
CA ALA A 281 32.56 -15.77 -0.71
C ALA A 281 33.18 -15.20 0.57
N GLU A 282 33.68 -13.97 0.50
CA GLU A 282 34.16 -13.23 1.67
C GLU A 282 33.05 -12.46 2.37
N GLU A 283 31.91 -12.24 1.69
CA GLU A 283 30.74 -11.59 2.27
C GLU A 283 29.45 -12.19 1.72
N CYS A 284 28.47 -12.36 2.59
CA CYS A 284 27.11 -12.69 2.24
C CYS A 284 26.15 -11.74 2.97
N GLN A 285 25.30 -11.06 2.20
CA GLN A 285 24.25 -10.20 2.71
C GLN A 285 22.89 -10.83 2.48
N PHE A 286 22.01 -10.76 3.45
CA PHE A 286 20.64 -11.22 3.31
C PHE A 286 19.68 -10.42 4.20
#